data_3fc6fcfc3bc62498b96d6d243df66711
#
_entry.id   3fc6fcfc3bc62498b96d6d243df66711
#
_cell.length_a   1.000
_cell.length_b   1.000
_cell.length_c   1.000
_cell.angle_alpha   90.00
_cell.angle_beta   90.00
_cell.angle_gamma   90.00
#
_symmetry.space_group_name_H-M   'P 1'
#
loop_
_entity.id
_entity.type
_entity.pdbx_description
1 polymer ?
#
loop_
_entity_poly.entity_id
_entity_poly.type
_entity_poly.pdbx_seq_one_letter_code
_entity_poly.pdbx_strand_id
1 'polypeptide(L)'
;TAFAQLDPATMAACYAPDARFDDEAFSLKGREQIGGMWRMLCTATQKPGAAEHWKLEFSGIEADATAGKAHWEAHYLFSATGRQVHNIIDGTFTFTPDGLIATHRDRFSFWRWARQALGAPGLLLGWSPSLKRKVRSTAAGNLKKFLAQG
;
A
#
# COMPACT_ATOMS: atom_id res chain seq x y z
N THR A 1 -8.75 -12.95 3.78
CA THR A 1 -7.55 -12.34 4.30
C THR A 1 -7.82 -10.93 4.81
N ALA A 2 -7.02 -10.47 5.79
CA ALA A 2 -7.23 -9.19 6.47
C ALA A 2 -7.30 -8.00 5.49
N PHE A 3 -6.44 -7.97 4.48
CA PHE A 3 -6.45 -6.88 3.50
C PHE A 3 -7.73 -6.86 2.65
N ALA A 4 -8.17 -8.01 2.19
CA ALA A 4 -9.41 -8.09 1.41
C ALA A 4 -10.62 -7.60 2.23
N GLN A 5 -10.59 -7.83 3.53
CA GLN A 5 -11.63 -7.43 4.49
C GLN A 5 -11.44 -6.01 5.03
N LEU A 6 -10.37 -5.32 4.64
CA LEU A 6 -10.00 -4.00 5.14
C LEU A 6 -9.90 -3.96 6.67
N ASP A 7 -9.21 -4.97 7.23
CA ASP A 7 -8.96 -5.10 8.67
C ASP A 7 -7.52 -4.68 9.01
N PRO A 8 -7.29 -3.39 9.29
CA PRO A 8 -5.92 -2.89 9.51
C PRO A 8 -5.30 -3.38 10.80
N ALA A 9 -6.08 -3.72 11.81
CA ALA A 9 -5.55 -4.23 13.07
C ALA A 9 -4.91 -5.61 12.89
N THR A 10 -5.59 -6.52 12.20
CA THR A 10 -5.03 -7.83 11.86
C THR A 10 -3.84 -7.70 10.92
N MET A 11 -3.89 -6.79 9.94
CA MET A 11 -2.76 -6.51 9.06
C MET A 11 -1.53 -6.05 9.87
N ALA A 12 -1.69 -5.07 10.75
CA ALA A 12 -0.60 -4.56 11.58
C ALA A 12 0.01 -5.65 12.48
N ALA A 13 -0.82 -6.54 13.03
CA ALA A 13 -0.36 -7.63 13.90
C ALA A 13 0.55 -8.64 13.17
N CYS A 14 0.51 -8.69 11.84
CA CYS A 14 1.39 -9.56 11.06
C CYS A 14 2.83 -9.07 10.99
N TYR A 15 3.11 -7.81 11.33
CA TYR A 15 4.44 -7.21 11.22
C TYR A 15 5.20 -7.28 12.53
N ALA A 16 6.52 -7.50 12.42
CA ALA A 16 7.43 -7.38 13.57
C ALA A 16 7.44 -5.92 14.08
N PRO A 17 7.77 -5.69 15.37
CA PRO A 17 7.80 -4.32 15.92
C PRO A 17 8.73 -3.36 15.17
N ASP A 18 9.83 -3.87 14.61
CA ASP A 18 10.85 -3.12 13.86
C ASP A 18 10.81 -3.39 12.36
N ALA A 19 9.70 -3.89 11.84
CA ALA A 19 9.54 -4.23 10.42
C ALA A 19 9.79 -3.03 9.50
N ARG A 20 10.13 -3.34 8.26
CA ARG A 20 10.27 -2.33 7.18
C ARG A 20 9.27 -2.60 6.08
N PHE A 21 8.71 -1.53 5.56
CA PHE A 21 7.81 -1.54 4.40
C PHE A 21 8.30 -0.55 3.36
N ASP A 22 8.43 -0.99 2.13
CA ASP A 22 8.78 -0.15 1.00
C ASP A 22 7.87 -0.43 -0.19
N ASP A 23 7.32 0.61 -0.78
CA ASP A 23 6.66 0.56 -2.07
C ASP A 23 7.00 1.80 -2.89
N GLU A 24 6.29 2.04 -3.98
CA GLU A 24 6.55 3.19 -4.86
C GLU A 24 6.12 4.53 -4.24
N ALA A 25 5.31 4.51 -3.17
CA ALA A 25 4.81 5.71 -2.49
C ALA A 25 5.35 5.88 -1.07
N PHE A 26 5.63 4.79 -0.35
CA PHE A 26 6.04 4.81 1.05
C PHE A 26 7.36 4.10 1.29
N SER A 27 8.09 4.60 2.29
CA SER A 27 9.23 3.93 2.90
C SER A 27 9.07 4.09 4.41
N LEU A 28 8.70 3.00 5.10
CA LEU A 28 8.25 3.04 6.49
C LEU A 28 9.08 2.10 7.35
N LYS A 29 9.24 2.47 8.62
CA LYS A 29 9.93 1.67 9.61
C LYS A 29 9.09 1.55 10.88
N GLY A 30 8.91 0.31 11.33
CA GLY A 30 8.20 -0.02 12.54
C GLY A 30 6.71 -0.27 12.32
N ARG A 31 6.18 -1.16 13.16
CA ARG A 31 4.76 -1.56 13.12
C ARG A 31 3.80 -0.38 13.25
N GLU A 32 4.16 0.63 14.00
CA GLU A 32 3.33 1.82 14.21
C GLU A 32 3.09 2.58 12.89
N GLN A 33 4.16 2.87 12.16
CA GLN A 33 4.06 3.56 10.87
C GLN A 33 3.35 2.69 9.82
N ILE A 34 3.71 1.42 9.74
CA ILE A 34 3.12 0.48 8.78
C ILE A 34 1.64 0.27 9.09
N GLY A 35 1.29 0.03 10.35
CA GLY A 35 -0.09 -0.10 10.79
C GLY A 35 -0.90 1.18 10.57
N GLY A 36 -0.30 2.33 10.78
CA GLY A 36 -0.91 3.64 10.50
C GLY A 36 -1.23 3.82 9.01
N MET A 37 -0.31 3.43 8.13
CA MET A 37 -0.54 3.43 6.69
C MET A 37 -1.75 2.56 6.32
N TRP A 38 -1.82 1.33 6.82
CA TRP A 38 -2.95 0.45 6.54
C TRP A 38 -4.27 0.99 7.08
N ARG A 39 -4.27 1.57 8.31
CA ARG A 39 -5.47 2.24 8.85
C ARG A 39 -5.93 3.39 7.95
N MET A 40 -5.00 4.21 7.49
CA MET A 40 -5.31 5.33 6.60
C MET A 40 -5.93 4.86 5.29
N LEU A 41 -5.34 3.85 4.65
CA LEU A 41 -5.83 3.30 3.39
C LEU A 41 -7.18 2.60 3.56
N CYS A 42 -7.33 1.79 4.61
CA CYS A 42 -8.60 1.12 4.89
C CYS A 42 -9.72 2.12 5.20
N THR A 43 -9.43 3.16 5.98
CA THR A 43 -10.40 4.21 6.30
C THR A 43 -10.88 4.93 5.03
N ALA A 44 -9.96 5.30 4.14
CA ALA A 44 -10.31 5.94 2.87
C ALA A 44 -11.16 5.02 1.98
N THR A 45 -10.80 3.74 1.92
CA THR A 45 -11.47 2.75 1.07
C THR A 45 -12.87 2.39 1.58
N GLN A 46 -13.10 2.44 2.89
CA GLN A 46 -14.39 2.12 3.51
C GLN A 46 -15.41 3.27 3.46
N LYS A 47 -15.02 4.44 2.99
CA LYS A 47 -15.93 5.58 2.86
C LYS A 47 -17.06 5.29 1.88
N PRO A 48 -18.28 5.83 2.11
CA PRO A 48 -19.36 5.76 1.13
C PRO A 48 -18.91 6.28 -0.24
N GLY A 49 -19.27 5.56 -1.31
CA GLY A 49 -18.82 5.87 -2.66
C GLY A 49 -17.47 5.27 -3.05
N ALA A 50 -16.64 4.91 -2.07
CA ALA A 50 -15.37 4.22 -2.33
C ALA A 50 -15.45 2.71 -2.08
N ALA A 51 -16.21 2.29 -1.09
CA ALA A 51 -16.30 0.88 -0.68
C ALA A 51 -16.79 -0.05 -1.80
N GLU A 52 -17.69 0.42 -2.65
CA GLU A 52 -18.25 -0.35 -3.76
C GLU A 52 -17.21 -0.66 -4.85
N HIS A 53 -16.12 0.09 -4.89
CA HIS A 53 -15.04 -0.09 -5.88
C HIS A 53 -13.91 -0.96 -5.36
N TRP A 54 -13.93 -1.33 -4.07
CA TRP A 54 -12.87 -2.14 -3.48
C TRP A 54 -12.98 -3.59 -3.90
N LYS A 55 -11.90 -4.09 -4.48
CA LYS A 55 -11.73 -5.51 -4.77
C LYS A 55 -10.25 -5.87 -4.69
N LEU A 56 -9.94 -6.95 -4.03
CA LEU A 56 -8.59 -7.50 -3.96
C LEU A 56 -8.58 -8.94 -4.48
N GLU A 57 -7.74 -9.18 -5.45
CA GLU A 57 -7.43 -10.51 -5.97
C GLU A 57 -5.96 -10.82 -5.65
N PHE A 58 -5.68 -12.04 -5.24
CA PHE A 58 -4.31 -12.47 -4.96
C PHE A 58 -4.08 -13.87 -5.49
N SER A 59 -2.82 -14.12 -5.88
CA SER A 59 -2.38 -15.39 -6.48
C SER A 59 -0.86 -15.53 -6.30
N GLY A 60 -0.31 -16.68 -6.76
CA GLY A 60 1.12 -16.90 -6.75
C GLY A 60 1.75 -16.79 -5.36
N ILE A 61 1.00 -17.16 -4.31
CA ILE A 61 1.50 -17.10 -2.94
C ILE A 61 2.46 -18.27 -2.73
N GLU A 62 3.71 -17.93 -2.42
CA GLU A 62 4.74 -18.89 -2.07
C GLU A 62 5.43 -18.38 -0.82
N ALA A 63 5.65 -19.27 0.14
CA ALA A 63 6.33 -18.90 1.38
C ALA A 63 7.05 -20.10 1.99
N ASP A 64 8.18 -19.83 2.63
CA ASP A 64 8.87 -20.74 3.53
C ASP A 64 9.05 -20.09 4.91
N ALA A 65 9.88 -20.65 5.77
CA ALA A 65 10.09 -20.12 7.12
C ALA A 65 10.77 -18.74 7.15
N THR A 66 11.48 -18.35 6.08
CA THR A 66 12.31 -17.13 6.04
C THR A 66 11.85 -16.09 5.05
N ALA A 67 11.18 -16.48 3.97
CA ALA A 67 10.82 -15.58 2.89
C ALA A 67 9.49 -15.97 2.25
N GLY A 68 8.87 -15.00 1.58
CA GLY A 68 7.64 -15.22 0.85
C GLY A 68 7.45 -14.21 -0.27
N LYS A 69 6.56 -14.55 -1.18
CA LYS A 69 6.10 -13.65 -2.26
C LYS A 69 4.61 -13.85 -2.51
N ALA A 70 3.98 -12.82 -3.02
CA ALA A 70 2.58 -12.85 -3.43
C ALA A 70 2.36 -11.87 -4.57
N HIS A 71 1.44 -12.21 -5.48
CA HIS A 71 0.93 -11.31 -6.49
C HIS A 71 -0.48 -10.89 -6.10
N TRP A 72 -0.76 -9.60 -6.15
CA TRP A 72 -2.11 -9.11 -5.93
C TRP A 72 -2.50 -7.98 -6.89
N GLU A 73 -3.78 -7.87 -7.09
CA GLU A 73 -4.37 -6.81 -7.89
C GLU A 73 -5.44 -6.14 -7.05
N ALA A 74 -5.28 -4.83 -6.87
CA ALA A 74 -6.19 -4.02 -6.07
C ALA A 74 -6.97 -3.06 -6.96
N HIS A 75 -8.30 -3.08 -6.83
CA HIS A 75 -9.19 -2.14 -7.47
C HIS A 75 -9.75 -1.19 -6.41
N TYR A 76 -9.60 0.11 -6.62
CA TYR A 76 -10.05 1.10 -5.63
C TYR A 76 -10.24 2.48 -6.26
N LEU A 77 -10.88 3.38 -5.52
CA LEU A 77 -10.88 4.81 -5.84
C LEU A 77 -9.72 5.51 -5.14
N PHE A 78 -8.95 6.26 -5.91
CA PHE A 78 -7.93 7.14 -5.35
C PHE A 78 -8.62 8.37 -4.74
N SER A 79 -8.55 8.52 -3.42
CA SER A 79 -9.36 9.49 -2.68
C SER A 79 -9.08 10.95 -3.07
N ALA A 80 -7.84 11.28 -3.43
CA ALA A 80 -7.48 12.66 -3.79
C ALA A 80 -8.12 13.14 -5.10
N THR A 81 -8.40 12.24 -6.05
CA THR A 81 -8.93 12.59 -7.37
C THR A 81 -10.29 11.95 -7.68
N GLY A 82 -10.71 10.95 -6.90
CA GLY A 82 -11.91 10.17 -7.18
C GLY A 82 -11.80 9.24 -8.39
N ARG A 83 -10.59 9.04 -8.92
CA ARG A 83 -10.37 8.19 -10.10
C ARG A 83 -10.24 6.74 -9.70
N GLN A 84 -10.72 5.84 -10.58
CA GLN A 84 -10.60 4.41 -10.39
C GLN A 84 -9.18 3.95 -10.73
N VAL A 85 -8.61 3.12 -9.86
CA VAL A 85 -7.28 2.53 -10.02
C VAL A 85 -7.38 1.00 -9.99
N HIS A 86 -6.71 0.36 -10.93
CA HIS A 86 -6.39 -1.06 -10.91
C HIS A 86 -4.88 -1.18 -10.78
N ASN A 87 -4.41 -1.47 -9.60
CA ASN A 87 -2.98 -1.58 -9.31
C ASN A 87 -2.56 -3.04 -9.28
N ILE A 88 -1.50 -3.37 -10.02
CA ILE A 88 -0.93 -4.71 -10.12
C ILE A 88 0.38 -4.71 -9.36
N ILE A 89 0.45 -5.52 -8.31
CA ILE A 89 1.50 -5.45 -7.29
C ILE A 89 2.14 -6.83 -7.12
N ASP A 90 3.48 -6.84 -7.09
CA ASP A 90 4.27 -7.99 -6.68
C ASP A 90 4.91 -7.70 -5.32
N GLY A 91 4.49 -8.43 -4.30
CA GLY A 91 4.99 -8.31 -2.95
C GLY A 91 6.03 -9.37 -2.61
N THR A 92 7.11 -8.94 -1.96
CA THR A 92 8.12 -9.83 -1.39
C THR A 92 8.26 -9.58 0.10
N PHE A 93 8.51 -10.66 0.85
CA PHE A 93 8.53 -10.64 2.30
C PHE A 93 9.71 -11.40 2.84
N THR A 94 10.23 -10.96 3.99
CA THR A 94 11.05 -11.80 4.86
C THR A 94 10.36 -11.93 6.21
N PHE A 95 10.61 -13.04 6.91
CA PHE A 95 9.97 -13.35 8.18
C PHE A 95 10.98 -13.44 9.31
N THR A 96 10.52 -13.10 10.50
CA THR A 96 11.26 -13.35 11.73
C THR A 96 11.15 -14.84 12.14
N PRO A 97 12.01 -15.34 13.06
CA PRO A 97 11.92 -16.73 13.52
C PRO A 97 10.56 -17.10 14.12
N ASP A 98 9.83 -16.13 14.68
CA ASP A 98 8.49 -16.33 15.24
C ASP A 98 7.36 -16.10 14.21
N GLY A 99 7.70 -15.98 12.92
CA GLY A 99 6.72 -15.96 11.83
C GLY A 99 6.08 -14.61 11.54
N LEU A 100 6.61 -13.50 12.07
CA LEU A 100 6.16 -12.15 11.76
C LEU A 100 6.89 -11.62 10.52
N ILE A 101 6.26 -10.64 9.83
CA ILE A 101 6.89 -9.98 8.68
C ILE A 101 8.00 -9.06 9.19
N ALA A 102 9.22 -9.34 8.80
CA ALA A 102 10.39 -8.50 9.08
C ALA A 102 10.54 -7.40 8.02
N THR A 103 10.41 -7.76 6.73
CA THR A 103 10.42 -6.80 5.63
C THR A 103 9.29 -7.11 4.66
N HIS A 104 8.72 -6.06 4.09
CA HIS A 104 7.69 -6.14 3.05
C HIS A 104 8.03 -5.13 1.96
N ARG A 105 8.14 -5.59 0.75
CA ARG A 105 8.39 -4.72 -0.40
C ARG A 105 7.36 -5.00 -1.48
N ASP A 106 6.61 -3.97 -1.84
CA ASP A 106 5.67 -3.99 -2.95
C ASP A 106 6.26 -3.28 -4.15
N ARG A 107 6.13 -3.89 -5.32
CA ARG A 107 6.55 -3.32 -6.59
C ARG A 107 5.36 -3.24 -7.53
N PHE A 108 5.17 -2.08 -8.11
CA PHE A 108 4.19 -1.85 -9.17
C PHE A 108 4.70 -0.77 -10.13
N SER A 109 4.12 -0.68 -11.31
CA SER A 109 4.46 0.38 -12.26
C SER A 109 3.91 1.71 -11.77
N PHE A 110 4.80 2.62 -11.34
CA PHE A 110 4.40 3.96 -10.90
C PHE A 110 3.73 4.74 -12.03
N TRP A 111 4.22 4.63 -13.27
CA TRP A 111 3.60 5.30 -14.42
C TRP A 111 2.17 4.80 -14.67
N ARG A 112 1.96 3.48 -14.63
CA ARG A 112 0.64 2.89 -14.78
C ARG A 112 -0.31 3.36 -13.67
N TRP A 113 0.16 3.36 -12.44
CA TRP A 113 -0.60 3.88 -11.30
C TRP A 113 -0.90 5.38 -11.49
N ALA A 114 0.11 6.20 -11.81
CA ALA A 114 -0.01 7.64 -11.92
C ALA A 114 -1.00 8.07 -13.01
N ARG A 115 -0.99 7.42 -14.16
CA ARG A 115 -1.93 7.76 -15.23
C ARG A 115 -3.38 7.44 -14.85
N GLN A 116 -3.61 6.40 -14.06
CA GLN A 116 -4.94 6.05 -13.56
C GLN A 116 -5.39 6.98 -12.43
N ALA A 117 -4.53 7.17 -11.44
CA ALA A 117 -4.85 7.91 -10.23
C ALA A 117 -4.90 9.42 -10.45
N LEU A 118 -4.01 9.97 -11.27
CA LEU A 118 -3.82 11.41 -11.48
C LEU A 118 -4.35 11.90 -12.84
N GLY A 119 -4.66 11.00 -13.77
CA GLY A 119 -5.12 11.36 -15.10
C GLY A 119 -4.01 11.93 -15.99
N ALA A 120 -4.28 13.02 -16.72
CA ALA A 120 -3.36 13.60 -17.70
C ALA A 120 -1.97 13.94 -17.11
N PRO A 121 -1.83 14.57 -15.93
CA PRO A 121 -0.51 14.79 -15.35
C PRO A 121 0.27 13.47 -15.13
N GLY A 122 -0.40 12.40 -14.71
CA GLY A 122 0.22 11.10 -14.55
C GLY A 122 0.64 10.46 -15.86
N LEU A 123 -0.19 10.60 -16.89
CA LEU A 123 0.13 10.09 -18.25
C LEU A 123 1.38 10.79 -18.83
N LEU A 124 1.48 12.10 -18.68
CA LEU A 124 2.55 12.90 -19.27
C LEU A 124 3.84 12.90 -18.43
N LEU A 125 3.73 12.84 -17.10
CA LEU A 125 4.84 13.03 -16.16
C LEU A 125 5.09 11.85 -15.23
N GLY A 126 4.30 10.78 -15.32
CA GLY A 126 4.40 9.62 -14.42
C GLY A 126 5.72 8.85 -14.53
N TRP A 127 6.48 9.03 -15.60
CA TRP A 127 7.84 8.53 -15.75
C TRP A 127 8.88 9.40 -15.03
N SER A 128 8.50 10.62 -14.65
CA SER A 128 9.41 11.63 -14.10
C SER A 128 9.75 11.34 -12.64
N PRO A 129 11.04 11.35 -12.24
CA PRO A 129 11.42 11.30 -10.85
C PRO A 129 10.84 12.43 -10.00
N SER A 130 10.59 13.59 -10.60
CA SER A 130 10.00 14.75 -9.89
C SER A 130 8.58 14.48 -9.45
N LEU A 131 7.74 13.91 -10.31
CA LEU A 131 6.37 13.55 -9.94
C LEU A 131 6.36 12.46 -8.87
N LYS A 132 7.21 11.44 -9.01
CA LYS A 132 7.34 10.38 -8.03
C LYS A 132 7.74 10.92 -6.66
N ARG A 133 8.73 11.82 -6.60
CA ARG A 133 9.12 12.49 -5.35
C ARG A 133 7.98 13.28 -4.74
N LYS A 134 7.22 14.00 -5.55
CA LYS A 134 6.06 14.78 -5.09
C LYS A 134 4.98 13.87 -4.49
N VAL A 135 4.65 12.77 -5.15
CA VAL A 135 3.69 11.79 -4.64
C VAL A 135 4.17 11.18 -3.34
N ARG A 136 5.44 10.76 -3.26
CA ARG A 136 6.03 10.21 -2.04
C ARG A 136 5.99 11.21 -0.89
N SER A 137 6.35 12.46 -1.14
CA SER A 137 6.32 13.52 -0.14
C SER A 137 4.90 13.80 0.36
N THR A 138 3.93 13.84 -0.53
CA THR A 138 2.51 14.04 -0.19
C THR A 138 1.98 12.86 0.64
N ALA A 139 2.29 11.64 0.24
CA ALA A 139 1.89 10.43 0.96
C ALA A 139 2.48 10.39 2.38
N ALA A 140 3.76 10.69 2.52
CA ALA A 140 4.43 10.76 3.82
C ALA A 140 3.81 11.85 4.72
N GLY A 141 3.52 13.02 4.16
CA GLY A 141 2.85 14.11 4.87
C GLY A 141 1.44 13.75 5.34
N ASN A 142 0.67 13.08 4.49
CA ASN A 142 -0.67 12.62 4.83
C ASN A 142 -0.63 11.57 5.95
N LEU A 143 0.30 10.63 5.89
CA LEU A 143 0.46 9.63 6.93
C LEU A 143 0.86 10.27 8.26
N LYS A 144 1.78 11.21 8.25
CA LYS A 144 2.20 11.94 9.45
C LYS A 144 1.02 12.65 10.11
N LYS A 145 0.17 13.33 9.33
CA LYS A 145 -1.04 13.98 9.83
C LYS A 145 -2.03 12.97 10.40
N PHE A 146 -2.22 11.84 9.72
CA PHE A 146 -3.13 10.78 10.17
C PHE A 146 -2.69 10.20 11.51
N LEU A 147 -1.41 9.91 11.67
CA LEU A 147 -0.85 9.39 12.93
C LEU A 147 -0.97 10.40 14.08
N ALA A 148 -0.84 11.70 13.79
CA ALA A 148 -0.99 12.76 14.80
C ALA A 148 -2.44 12.89 15.30
N GLN A 149 -3.44 12.47 14.53
CA GLN A 149 -4.86 12.52 14.91
C GLN A 149 -5.31 11.30 15.73
N GLY A 150 -4.55 10.22 15.66
CA GLY A 150 -4.85 8.98 16.33
C GLY A 150 -4.12 8.80 17.62
#